data_cb09e1dc81280393edce98a6b70542f8
#
_entry.id   cb09e1dc81280393edce98a6b70542f8
#
_cell.length_a   1.000
_cell.length_b   1.000
_cell.length_c   1.000
_cell.angle_alpha   90.00
_cell.angle_beta   90.00
_cell.angle_gamma   90.00
#
_symmetry.space_group_name_H-M   'P 1'
#
loop_
_entity.id
_entity.type
_entity.pdbx_description
1 polymer ?
#
loop_
_entity_poly.entity_id
_entity_poly.type
_entity_poly.pdbx_seq_one_letter_code
_entity_poly.pdbx_strand_id
1 'polypeptide(L)'
;MGHVIAVSGKGGVGKTTLCGLLIQYLCENGKHPVLAVDADANANLNEVLGVEPEITLGELREEIERAGVDPRYQIPSGMTKQAYLEMRLSDAIVEEDDYDLMVMGRTQGQGCYCFVNGIVQTQVQKLQSHYPYIVVDNEAGMEHISRYQRIPPSIIFTIK
;
A
#
# COMPACT_ATOMS: atom_id res chain seq x y z
N MET A 1 -5.42 -13.69 -12.97
CA MET A 1 -4.95 -12.30 -12.81
C MET A 1 -5.95 -11.59 -11.93
N GLY A 2 -5.54 -11.08 -10.76
CA GLY A 2 -6.45 -10.44 -9.82
C GLY A 2 -7.04 -9.13 -10.36
N HIS A 3 -8.21 -8.78 -9.87
CA HIS A 3 -8.86 -7.51 -10.22
C HIS A 3 -8.34 -6.39 -9.33
N VAL A 4 -7.83 -5.32 -9.93
CA VAL A 4 -7.41 -4.13 -9.21
C VAL A 4 -8.54 -3.10 -9.24
N ILE A 5 -8.99 -2.67 -8.06
CA ILE A 5 -10.04 -1.68 -7.86
C ILE A 5 -9.40 -0.46 -7.21
N ALA A 6 -9.38 0.65 -7.92
CA ALA A 6 -8.83 1.91 -7.41
C ALA A 6 -9.96 2.88 -7.04
N VAL A 7 -9.92 3.42 -5.84
CA VAL A 7 -10.84 4.45 -5.37
C VAL A 7 -10.12 5.79 -5.37
N SER A 8 -10.68 6.79 -6.04
CA SER A 8 -10.12 8.13 -6.11
C SER A 8 -11.20 9.21 -5.88
N GLY A 9 -10.78 10.42 -5.56
CA GLY A 9 -11.69 11.53 -5.30
C GLY A 9 -11.02 12.60 -4.46
N LYS A 10 -11.69 13.74 -4.27
CA LYS A 10 -11.19 14.83 -3.42
C LYS A 10 -11.03 14.38 -1.96
N GLY A 11 -10.22 15.11 -1.19
CA GLY A 11 -10.13 14.92 0.27
C GLY A 11 -11.50 15.06 0.93
N GLY A 12 -11.81 14.20 1.91
CA GLY A 12 -13.03 14.28 2.71
C GLY A 12 -14.30 13.71 2.07
N VAL A 13 -14.26 13.16 0.86
CA VAL A 13 -15.46 12.62 0.18
C VAL A 13 -15.81 11.18 0.60
N GLY A 14 -15.06 10.58 1.53
CA GLY A 14 -15.35 9.23 2.04
C GLY A 14 -14.67 8.08 1.28
N LYS A 15 -13.55 8.32 0.56
CA LYS A 15 -12.79 7.28 -0.16
C LYS A 15 -12.41 6.11 0.72
N THR A 16 -11.75 6.41 1.84
CA THR A 16 -11.25 5.41 2.80
C THR A 16 -12.40 4.59 3.38
N THR A 17 -13.52 5.24 3.72
CA THR A 17 -14.72 4.55 4.18
C THR A 17 -15.28 3.62 3.10
N LEU A 18 -15.33 4.07 1.85
CA LEU A 18 -15.78 3.24 0.73
C LEU A 18 -14.83 2.07 0.51
N CYS A 19 -13.52 2.27 0.61
CA CYS A 19 -12.53 1.18 0.52
C CYS A 19 -12.79 0.13 1.61
N GLY A 20 -12.96 0.54 2.87
CA GLY A 20 -13.25 -0.38 3.97
C GLY A 20 -14.54 -1.18 3.75
N LEU A 21 -15.62 -0.52 3.33
CA LEU A 21 -16.90 -1.19 3.01
C LEU A 21 -16.76 -2.17 1.84
N LEU A 22 -15.98 -1.81 0.82
CA LEU A 22 -15.74 -2.68 -0.33
C LEU A 22 -14.93 -3.91 0.05
N ILE A 23 -13.88 -3.76 0.87
CA ILE A 23 -13.08 -4.87 1.39
C ILE A 23 -13.97 -5.80 2.21
N GLN A 24 -14.74 -5.26 3.15
CA GLN A 24 -15.69 -6.04 3.94
C GLN A 24 -16.67 -6.81 3.05
N TYR A 25 -17.29 -6.14 2.08
CA TYR A 25 -18.20 -6.77 1.14
C TYR A 25 -17.56 -7.92 0.36
N LEU A 26 -16.33 -7.74 -0.12
CA LEU A 26 -15.60 -8.79 -0.85
C LEU A 26 -15.34 -9.99 0.05
N CYS A 27 -14.88 -9.78 1.28
CA CYS A 27 -14.60 -10.83 2.25
C CYS A 27 -15.88 -11.60 2.61
N GLU A 28 -16.98 -10.91 2.95
CA GLU A 28 -18.28 -11.51 3.28
C GLU A 28 -18.89 -12.33 2.13
N ASN A 29 -18.54 -12.01 0.88
CA ASN A 29 -19.00 -12.74 -0.30
C ASN A 29 -18.00 -13.79 -0.82
N GLY A 30 -17.06 -14.23 0.01
CA GLY A 30 -16.10 -15.28 -0.32
C GLY A 30 -15.09 -14.89 -1.42
N LYS A 31 -14.83 -13.57 -1.59
CA LYS A 31 -13.87 -13.02 -2.56
C LYS A 31 -12.51 -12.74 -1.93
N HIS A 32 -12.13 -13.55 -0.96
CA HIS A 32 -10.88 -13.43 -0.22
C HIS A 32 -9.80 -14.42 -0.72
N PRO A 33 -8.51 -14.21 -0.40
CA PRO A 33 -7.97 -13.03 0.30
C PRO A 33 -8.01 -11.75 -0.56
N VAL A 34 -8.22 -10.60 0.10
CA VAL A 34 -8.18 -9.27 -0.52
C VAL A 34 -6.89 -8.57 -0.12
N LEU A 35 -6.16 -7.99 -1.07
CA LEU A 35 -5.07 -7.06 -0.72
C LEU A 35 -5.64 -5.64 -0.64
N ALA A 36 -5.64 -5.07 0.55
CA ALA A 36 -5.94 -3.67 0.80
C ALA A 36 -4.64 -2.85 0.69
N VAL A 37 -4.66 -1.75 -0.04
CA VAL A 37 -3.51 -0.86 -0.20
C VAL A 37 -3.95 0.55 0.13
N ASP A 38 -3.44 1.08 1.23
CA ASP A 38 -3.54 2.49 1.57
C ASP A 38 -2.40 3.24 0.88
N ALA A 39 -2.69 3.90 -0.23
CA ALA A 39 -1.74 4.66 -1.04
C ALA A 39 -1.87 6.17 -0.86
N ASP A 40 -2.58 6.63 0.17
CA ASP A 40 -2.68 8.03 0.58
C ASP A 40 -1.92 8.24 1.89
N ALA A 41 -0.91 9.09 1.88
CA ALA A 41 -0.13 9.41 3.08
C ALA A 41 -0.96 10.00 4.24
N ASN A 42 -2.15 10.47 3.96
CA ASN A 42 -3.09 11.03 4.94
C ASN A 42 -4.33 10.15 5.18
N ALA A 43 -4.43 9.01 4.50
CA ALA A 43 -5.51 8.07 4.73
C ALA A 43 -5.29 7.27 6.02
N ASN A 44 -6.36 6.69 6.50
CA ASN A 44 -6.41 5.90 7.72
C ASN A 44 -7.19 4.61 7.45
N LEU A 45 -6.84 3.91 6.37
CA LEU A 45 -7.53 2.66 6.03
C LEU A 45 -7.31 1.60 7.12
N ASN A 46 -6.15 1.61 7.75
CA ASN A 46 -5.85 0.78 8.91
C ASN A 46 -6.82 1.03 10.08
N GLU A 47 -7.15 2.30 10.39
CA GLU A 47 -8.12 2.64 11.43
C GLU A 47 -9.53 2.16 11.07
N VAL A 48 -9.93 2.32 9.79
CA VAL A 48 -11.23 1.86 9.29
C VAL A 48 -11.35 0.34 9.37
N LEU A 49 -10.26 -0.39 9.11
CA LEU A 49 -10.21 -1.85 9.19
C LEU A 49 -9.94 -2.36 10.62
N GLY A 50 -9.56 -1.47 11.55
CA GLY A 50 -9.32 -1.81 12.96
C GLY A 50 -8.01 -2.54 13.22
N VAL A 51 -7.00 -2.33 12.37
CA VAL A 51 -5.67 -2.98 12.46
C VAL A 51 -4.55 -1.95 12.52
N GLU A 52 -3.42 -2.34 13.11
CA GLU A 52 -2.25 -1.47 13.24
C GLU A 52 -1.07 -2.09 12.51
N PRO A 53 -0.48 -1.41 11.51
CA PRO A 53 0.73 -1.89 10.85
C PRO A 53 1.93 -1.79 11.80
N GLU A 54 2.78 -2.81 11.83
CA GLU A 54 4.05 -2.76 12.58
C GLU A 54 5.00 -1.73 11.97
N ILE A 55 5.02 -1.62 10.66
CA ILE A 55 5.81 -0.65 9.91
C ILE A 55 5.06 -0.24 8.64
N THR A 56 5.10 1.03 8.31
CA THR A 56 4.60 1.56 7.04
C THR A 56 5.69 1.56 5.98
N LEU A 57 5.31 1.64 4.70
CA LEU A 57 6.28 1.75 3.61
C LEU A 57 7.12 3.02 3.69
N GLY A 58 6.56 4.11 4.23
CA GLY A 58 7.27 5.36 4.46
C GLY A 58 8.36 5.21 5.52
N GLU A 59 8.05 4.57 6.64
CA GLU A 59 9.01 4.28 7.71
C GLU A 59 10.10 3.32 7.23
N LEU A 60 9.73 2.26 6.51
CA LEU A 60 10.70 1.34 5.92
C LEU A 60 11.66 2.04 4.97
N ARG A 61 11.16 2.97 4.16
CA ARG A 61 12.00 3.81 3.31
C ARG A 61 13.01 4.62 4.14
N GLU A 62 12.54 5.30 5.19
CA GLU A 62 13.40 6.09 6.06
C GLU A 62 14.48 5.24 6.74
N GLU A 63 14.10 4.03 7.18
CA GLU A 63 15.04 3.06 7.73
C GLU A 63 16.18 2.75 6.74
N ILE A 64 15.84 2.48 5.48
CA ILE A 64 16.82 2.16 4.43
C ILE A 64 17.68 3.36 4.04
N GLU A 65 17.11 4.56 4.01
CA GLU A 65 17.88 5.78 3.73
C GLU A 65 18.90 6.09 4.82
N ARG A 66 18.53 5.86 6.08
CA ARG A 66 19.40 6.07 7.25
C ARG A 66 20.39 4.94 7.46
N ALA A 67 20.19 3.80 6.81
CA ALA A 67 21.08 2.66 6.92
C ALA A 67 22.50 2.99 6.43
N GLY A 68 23.47 2.78 7.31
CA GLY A 68 24.88 3.14 7.09
C GLY A 68 25.27 4.56 7.54
N VAL A 69 24.28 5.39 7.97
CA VAL A 69 24.54 6.72 8.56
C VAL A 69 24.15 6.73 10.04
N ASP A 70 23.02 6.11 10.38
CA ASP A 70 22.50 6.01 11.74
C ASP A 70 22.74 4.59 12.29
N PRO A 71 23.47 4.45 13.42
CA PRO A 71 23.78 3.14 14.01
C PRO A 71 22.55 2.30 14.38
N ARG A 72 21.37 2.92 14.51
CA ARG A 72 20.12 2.22 14.79
C ARG A 72 19.57 1.43 13.60
N TYR A 73 19.99 1.81 12.39
CA TYR A 73 19.55 1.23 11.14
C TYR A 73 20.74 0.58 10.43
N GLN A 74 20.93 -0.72 10.66
CA GLN A 74 22.03 -1.47 10.05
C GLN A 74 21.50 -2.52 9.10
N ILE A 75 22.00 -2.49 7.87
CA ILE A 75 21.79 -3.59 6.93
C ILE A 75 22.77 -4.71 7.30
N PRO A 76 22.30 -5.95 7.41
CA PRO A 76 23.18 -7.09 7.69
C PRO A 76 24.35 -7.16 6.72
N SER A 77 25.54 -7.52 7.25
CA SER A 77 26.76 -7.63 6.45
C SER A 77 26.57 -8.58 5.28
N GLY A 78 26.95 -8.14 4.08
CA GLY A 78 26.79 -8.91 2.86
C GLY A 78 25.43 -8.78 2.17
N MET A 79 24.48 -8.04 2.74
CA MET A 79 23.18 -7.79 2.13
C MET A 79 23.16 -6.43 1.41
N THR A 80 22.59 -6.38 0.20
CA THR A 80 22.37 -5.11 -0.51
C THR A 80 21.15 -4.38 0.05
N LYS A 81 21.07 -3.05 -0.15
CA LYS A 81 19.88 -2.27 0.21
C LYS A 81 18.61 -2.82 -0.43
N GLN A 82 18.69 -3.28 -1.68
CA GLN A 82 17.57 -3.87 -2.39
C GLN A 82 17.10 -5.21 -1.76
N ALA A 83 18.03 -6.09 -1.41
CA ALA A 83 17.69 -7.35 -0.76
C ALA A 83 17.11 -7.13 0.64
N TYR A 84 17.64 -6.14 1.37
CA TYR A 84 17.11 -5.75 2.67
C TYR A 84 15.68 -5.19 2.55
N LEU A 85 15.44 -4.30 1.58
CA LEU A 85 14.10 -3.79 1.30
C LEU A 85 13.13 -4.95 1.00
N GLU A 86 13.50 -5.87 0.13
CA GLU A 86 12.63 -7.01 -0.25
C GLU A 86 12.31 -7.92 0.94
N MET A 87 13.27 -8.14 1.82
CA MET A 87 13.07 -8.88 3.06
C MET A 87 12.09 -8.15 4.00
N ARG A 88 12.31 -6.84 4.21
CA ARG A 88 11.51 -6.03 5.13
C ARG A 88 10.11 -5.70 4.63
N LEU A 89 9.87 -5.83 3.33
CA LEU A 89 8.54 -5.57 2.76
C LEU A 89 7.48 -6.57 3.26
N SER A 90 7.88 -7.77 3.64
CA SER A 90 6.95 -8.72 4.27
C SER A 90 6.47 -8.22 5.63
N ASP A 91 7.32 -7.50 6.38
CA ASP A 91 6.97 -6.96 7.69
C ASP A 91 6.01 -5.75 7.57
N ALA A 92 5.95 -5.12 6.38
CA ALA A 92 5.06 -4.00 6.10
C ALA A 92 3.67 -4.44 5.60
N ILE A 93 3.40 -5.74 5.57
CA ILE A 93 2.09 -6.31 5.26
C ILE A 93 1.48 -6.82 6.55
N VAL A 94 0.31 -6.28 6.91
CA VAL A 94 -0.52 -6.81 8.00
C VAL A 94 -1.34 -7.95 7.42
N GLU A 95 -1.17 -9.15 7.94
CA GLU A 95 -1.90 -10.34 7.50
C GLU A 95 -3.08 -10.60 8.44
N GLU A 96 -4.29 -10.63 7.90
CA GLU A 96 -5.53 -10.98 8.58
C GLU A 96 -6.18 -12.20 7.91
N ASP A 97 -7.21 -12.77 8.51
CA ASP A 97 -7.83 -14.03 8.04
C ASP A 97 -8.35 -13.93 6.59
N ASP A 98 -8.98 -12.82 6.22
CA ASP A 98 -9.65 -12.64 4.92
C ASP A 98 -9.03 -11.57 4.03
N TYR A 99 -8.16 -10.74 4.57
CA TYR A 99 -7.46 -9.69 3.83
C TYR A 99 -6.08 -9.41 4.40
N ASP A 100 -5.21 -8.86 3.56
CA ASP A 100 -3.93 -8.31 3.96
C ASP A 100 -3.94 -6.80 3.71
N LEU A 101 -3.23 -6.03 4.55
CA LEU A 101 -3.14 -4.59 4.43
C LEU A 101 -1.71 -4.12 4.25
N MET A 102 -1.50 -3.23 3.29
CA MET A 102 -0.25 -2.49 3.08
C MET A 102 -0.53 -0.99 3.22
N VAL A 103 0.22 -0.31 4.08
CA VAL A 103 0.04 1.12 4.36
C VAL A 103 1.24 1.91 3.87
N MET A 104 0.99 2.94 3.04
CA MET A 104 2.04 3.87 2.61
C MET A 104 2.61 4.65 3.78
N GLY A 105 1.75 5.22 4.63
CA GLY A 105 2.16 6.06 5.76
C GLY A 105 2.77 7.39 5.34
N ARG A 106 3.05 8.24 6.33
CA ARG A 106 3.72 9.53 6.13
C ARG A 106 5.22 9.34 6.08
N THR A 107 5.88 10.03 5.18
CA THR A 107 7.35 10.15 5.16
C THR A 107 7.77 11.49 5.76
N GLN A 108 8.72 11.47 6.68
CA GLN A 108 9.37 12.69 7.19
C GLN A 108 10.57 13.01 6.30
N GLY A 109 10.48 14.08 5.53
CA GLY A 109 11.61 14.56 4.73
C GLY A 109 11.21 14.99 3.32
N GLN A 110 12.08 15.73 2.67
CA GLN A 110 11.92 16.21 1.28
C GLN A 110 12.14 15.11 0.22
N GLY A 111 11.98 13.87 0.60
CA GLY A 111 12.11 12.75 -0.33
C GLY A 111 10.81 12.47 -1.06
N CYS A 112 10.91 12.37 -2.33
CA CYS A 112 9.79 12.17 -3.23
C CYS A 112 8.98 10.92 -2.84
N TYR A 113 7.67 11.06 -2.63
CA TYR A 113 6.72 9.94 -2.58
C TYR A 113 6.83 9.00 -3.80
N CYS A 114 7.53 9.45 -4.85
CA CYS A 114 7.82 8.66 -6.04
C CYS A 114 8.50 7.33 -5.74
N PHE A 115 9.40 7.28 -4.74
CA PHE A 115 10.08 6.04 -4.36
C PHE A 115 9.11 5.07 -3.69
N VAL A 116 8.32 5.55 -2.70
CA VAL A 116 7.33 4.72 -2.00
C VAL A 116 6.24 4.26 -2.96
N ASN A 117 5.77 5.16 -3.83
CA ASN A 117 4.82 4.81 -4.91
C ASN A 117 5.40 3.74 -5.85
N GLY A 118 6.69 3.80 -6.18
CA GLY A 118 7.37 2.77 -6.97
C GLY A 118 7.41 1.42 -6.27
N ILE A 119 7.64 1.40 -4.95
CA ILE A 119 7.57 0.18 -4.14
C ILE A 119 6.15 -0.39 -4.17
N VAL A 120 5.14 0.43 -3.83
CA VAL A 120 3.72 0.01 -3.86
C VAL A 120 3.38 -0.59 -5.22
N GLN A 121 3.71 0.11 -6.31
CA GLN A 121 3.46 -0.36 -7.66
C GLN A 121 4.11 -1.73 -7.93
N THR A 122 5.38 -1.88 -7.56
CA THR A 122 6.12 -3.13 -7.77
C THR A 122 5.53 -4.27 -6.94
N GLN A 123 5.12 -4.00 -5.69
CA GLN A 123 4.51 -5.00 -4.82
C GLN A 123 3.13 -5.41 -5.32
N VAL A 124 2.28 -4.46 -5.67
CA VAL A 124 0.96 -4.75 -6.27
C VAL A 124 1.13 -5.65 -7.52
N GLN A 125 2.12 -5.37 -8.36
CA GLN A 125 2.42 -6.20 -9.54
C GLN A 125 2.82 -7.64 -9.18
N LYS A 126 3.72 -7.79 -8.21
CA LYS A 126 4.20 -9.11 -7.76
C LYS A 126 3.07 -9.91 -7.11
N LEU A 127 2.24 -9.23 -6.31
CA LEU A 127 1.18 -9.85 -5.51
C LEU A 127 -0.12 -10.09 -6.28
N GLN A 128 -0.33 -9.43 -7.43
CA GLN A 128 -1.58 -9.53 -8.21
C GLN A 128 -1.96 -10.96 -8.60
N SER A 129 -1.00 -11.87 -8.70
CA SER A 129 -1.28 -13.28 -8.99
C SER A 129 -1.77 -14.06 -7.77
N HIS A 130 -1.58 -13.54 -6.56
CA HIS A 130 -1.90 -14.22 -5.30
C HIS A 130 -3.25 -13.76 -4.72
N TYR A 131 -3.72 -12.58 -5.14
CA TYR A 131 -4.98 -12.02 -4.66
C TYR A 131 -6.02 -11.94 -5.79
N PRO A 132 -7.24 -12.50 -5.59
CA PRO A 132 -8.32 -12.33 -6.55
C PRO A 132 -8.76 -10.87 -6.69
N TYR A 133 -8.65 -10.09 -5.60
CA TYR A 133 -8.98 -8.67 -5.58
C TYR A 133 -7.92 -7.86 -4.85
N ILE A 134 -7.59 -6.69 -5.40
CA ILE A 134 -6.73 -5.67 -4.79
C ILE A 134 -7.52 -4.38 -4.75
N VAL A 135 -7.71 -3.81 -3.57
CA VAL A 135 -8.41 -2.53 -3.36
C VAL A 135 -7.40 -1.47 -2.97
N VAL A 136 -7.34 -0.40 -3.74
CA VAL A 136 -6.37 0.69 -3.55
C VAL A 136 -7.09 1.98 -3.19
N ASP A 137 -6.84 2.50 -1.99
CA ASP A 137 -7.24 3.85 -1.56
C ASP A 137 -6.20 4.86 -2.03
N ASN A 138 -6.55 5.69 -3.01
CA ASN A 138 -5.62 6.64 -3.60
C ASN A 138 -5.83 8.06 -3.05
N GLU A 139 -4.72 8.79 -2.93
CA GLU A 139 -4.74 10.23 -2.74
C GLU A 139 -5.50 10.94 -3.88
N ALA A 140 -6.00 12.14 -3.59
CA ALA A 140 -6.75 12.93 -4.55
C ALA A 140 -5.97 13.19 -5.86
N GLY A 141 -6.59 12.82 -6.97
CA GLY A 141 -6.10 13.12 -8.31
C GLY A 141 -5.88 11.88 -9.17
N MET A 142 -6.32 11.94 -10.41
CA MET A 142 -6.15 10.85 -11.39
C MET A 142 -4.68 10.63 -11.79
N GLU A 143 -3.79 11.54 -11.42
CA GLU A 143 -2.36 11.50 -11.73
C GLU A 143 -1.67 10.28 -11.13
N HIS A 144 -2.15 9.80 -9.99
CA HIS A 144 -1.61 8.61 -9.36
C HIS A 144 -2.09 7.32 -10.02
N ILE A 145 -3.29 7.30 -10.61
CA ILE A 145 -3.81 6.15 -11.36
C ILE A 145 -3.00 5.94 -12.63
N SER A 146 -2.57 7.00 -13.31
CA SER A 146 -1.70 6.91 -14.49
C SER A 146 -0.31 6.35 -14.17
N ARG A 147 0.15 6.43 -12.92
CA ARG A 147 1.42 5.82 -12.48
C ARG A 147 1.33 4.31 -12.33
N TYR A 148 0.12 3.76 -12.15
CA TYR A 148 -0.12 2.32 -12.23
C TYR A 148 -0.23 1.81 -13.70
N GLN A 149 0.31 2.56 -14.69
CA GLN A 149 0.16 2.27 -16.13
C GLN A 149 0.61 0.87 -16.58
N ARG A 150 1.39 0.16 -15.77
CA ARG A 150 1.74 -1.24 -16.06
C ARG A 150 0.69 -2.24 -15.57
N ILE A 151 -0.23 -1.81 -14.68
CA ILE A 151 -1.38 -2.57 -14.24
C ILE A 151 -2.56 -1.60 -14.30
N PRO A 152 -3.26 -1.50 -15.44
CA PRO A 152 -4.47 -0.70 -15.46
C PRO A 152 -5.45 -1.29 -14.44
N PRO A 153 -6.01 -0.48 -13.52
CA PRO A 153 -7.04 -0.95 -12.63
C PRO A 153 -8.20 -1.50 -13.46
N SER A 154 -8.73 -2.64 -13.03
CA SER A 154 -9.88 -3.26 -13.70
C SER A 154 -11.13 -2.39 -13.54
N ILE A 155 -11.20 -1.66 -12.41
CA ILE A 155 -12.31 -0.76 -12.05
C ILE A 155 -11.74 0.48 -11.37
N ILE A 156 -12.22 1.65 -11.76
CA ILE A 156 -11.90 2.93 -11.11
C ILE A 156 -13.20 3.52 -10.58
N PHE A 157 -13.29 3.69 -9.26
CA PHE A 157 -14.36 4.46 -8.63
C PHE A 157 -13.86 5.89 -8.40
N THR A 158 -14.54 6.87 -9.00
CA THR A 158 -14.28 8.29 -8.75
C THR A 158 -15.44 8.88 -7.98
N ILE A 159 -15.18 9.36 -6.76
CA ILE A 159 -16.14 10.05 -5.92
C ILE A 159 -15.96 11.57 -6.14
N LYS A 160 -17.04 12.27 -6.47
CA LYS A 160 -17.05 13.72 -6.70
C LYS A 160 -17.66 14.46 -5.53
#